data_feecf958ad27d40195fa7ee72374dfc3
#
_entry.id   feecf958ad27d40195fa7ee72374dfc3
#
_cell.length_a   1.000
_cell.length_b   1.000
_cell.length_c   1.000
_cell.angle_alpha   90.00
_cell.angle_beta   90.00
_cell.angle_gamma   90.00
#
_symmetry.space_group_name_H-M   'P 1'
#
loop_
_entity.id
_entity.type
_entity.pdbx_description
1 polymer ?
#
loop_
_entity_poly.entity_id
_entity_poly.type
_entity_poly.pdbx_seq_one_letter_code
_entity_poly.pdbx_strand_id
1 'polypeptide(L)'
;MNNFTNRFIKKLTCALLVSTMAFSAWAISLDDAKKQGLVGEMPNGYLGVVVDSAETKNLVASVNTKRKSIYMNLARKNKITMQQVTALAGEKAFAKTQSGHFIKNASGQWVKK
;
A
#
# COMPACT_ATOMS: atom_id res chain seq x y z
N MET A 1 43.23 26.66 -2.59
CA MET A 1 41.96 27.40 -2.58
C MET A 1 40.82 26.60 -3.16
N ASN A 2 40.95 26.11 -4.36
CA ASN A 2 39.87 25.34 -5.01
C ASN A 2 39.46 24.07 -4.23
N ASN A 3 40.41 23.40 -3.62
CA ASN A 3 40.16 22.19 -2.83
C ASN A 3 39.35 22.48 -1.57
N PHE A 4 39.46 23.65 -1.00
CA PHE A 4 38.75 24.05 0.19
C PHE A 4 37.24 24.28 -0.12
N THR A 5 36.97 24.96 -1.22
CA THR A 5 35.60 25.21 -1.71
C THR A 5 34.87 23.91 -2.07
N ASN A 6 35.57 22.98 -2.73
CA ASN A 6 35.01 21.69 -3.09
C ASN A 6 34.63 20.83 -1.91
N ARG A 7 35.44 20.85 -0.83
CA ARG A 7 35.12 20.13 0.40
C ARG A 7 33.87 20.66 1.07
N PHE A 8 33.66 21.96 1.02
CA PHE A 8 32.50 22.61 1.61
C PHE A 8 31.21 22.23 0.87
N ILE A 9 31.26 22.24 -0.44
CA ILE A 9 30.13 21.84 -1.30
C ILE A 9 29.78 20.37 -1.09
N LYS A 10 30.76 19.47 -0.99
CA LYS A 10 30.53 18.05 -0.75
C LYS A 10 29.82 17.78 0.56
N LYS A 11 30.16 18.49 1.63
CA LYS A 11 29.51 18.37 2.93
C LYS A 11 28.03 18.77 2.88
N LEU A 12 27.71 19.84 2.17
CA LEU A 12 26.33 20.32 1.99
C LEU A 12 25.49 19.31 1.20
N THR A 13 26.05 18.73 0.16
CA THR A 13 25.35 17.74 -0.67
C THR A 13 25.01 16.47 0.13
N CYS A 14 25.94 16.00 0.96
CA CYS A 14 25.71 14.84 1.83
C CYS A 14 24.61 15.09 2.86
N ALA A 15 24.56 16.27 3.45
CA ALA A 15 23.53 16.64 4.42
C ALA A 15 22.12 16.62 3.78
N LEU A 16 21.97 17.12 2.56
CA LEU A 16 20.72 17.11 1.82
C LEU A 16 20.25 15.69 1.48
N LEU A 17 21.18 14.82 1.08
CA LEU A 17 20.87 13.41 0.80
C LEU A 17 20.38 12.67 2.04
N VAL A 18 20.99 12.88 3.18
CA VAL A 18 20.61 12.26 4.46
C VAL A 18 19.18 12.70 4.85
N SER A 19 18.85 13.98 4.69
CA SER A 19 17.52 14.50 4.97
C SER A 19 16.45 13.85 4.07
N THR A 20 16.74 13.68 2.80
CA THR A 20 15.82 13.02 1.84
C THR A 20 15.59 11.56 2.20
N MET A 21 16.65 10.84 2.58
CA MET A 21 16.53 9.43 2.99
C MET A 21 15.74 9.27 4.30
N ALA A 22 15.84 10.20 5.23
CA ALA A 22 15.09 10.18 6.48
C ALA A 22 13.57 10.28 6.19
N PHE A 23 13.15 11.07 5.21
CA PHE A 23 11.75 11.16 4.80
C PHE A 23 11.24 9.85 4.22
N SER A 24 12.03 9.16 3.42
CA SER A 24 11.67 7.88 2.81
C SER A 24 11.51 6.77 3.84
N ALA A 25 12.20 6.84 4.97
CA ALA A 25 12.16 5.81 6.01
C ALA A 25 10.83 5.78 6.78
N TRP A 26 9.97 6.79 6.63
CA TRP A 26 8.70 6.88 7.34
C TRP A 26 7.52 6.26 6.59
N ALA A 27 7.67 5.96 5.31
CA ALA A 27 6.61 5.36 4.51
C ALA A 27 6.63 3.84 4.69
N ILE A 28 5.56 3.29 5.28
CA ILE A 28 5.39 1.85 5.37
C ILE A 28 4.95 1.29 4.02
N SER A 29 5.53 0.17 3.59
CA SER A 29 5.10 -0.51 2.38
C SER A 29 3.85 -1.35 2.63
N LEU A 30 3.12 -1.69 1.56
CA LEU A 30 1.97 -2.56 1.66
C LEU A 30 2.34 -3.94 2.22
N ASP A 31 3.46 -4.50 1.76
CA ASP A 31 3.92 -5.80 2.23
C ASP A 31 4.24 -5.79 3.72
N ASP A 32 4.92 -4.76 4.20
CA ASP A 32 5.23 -4.62 5.61
C ASP A 32 3.98 -4.41 6.45
N ALA A 33 3.03 -3.61 5.96
CA ALA A 33 1.76 -3.38 6.65
C ALA A 33 0.97 -4.69 6.78
N LYS A 34 0.97 -5.53 5.76
CA LYS A 34 0.34 -6.84 5.81
C LYS A 34 1.03 -7.77 6.80
N LYS A 35 2.36 -7.81 6.79
CA LYS A 35 3.15 -8.61 7.72
C LYS A 35 2.93 -8.22 9.17
N GLN A 36 2.80 -6.93 9.42
CA GLN A 36 2.58 -6.39 10.77
C GLN A 36 1.12 -6.49 11.21
N GLY A 37 0.21 -6.94 10.34
CA GLY A 37 -1.19 -7.07 10.67
C GLY A 37 -1.94 -5.75 10.76
N LEU A 38 -1.46 -4.70 10.10
CA LEU A 38 -2.07 -3.37 10.11
C LEU A 38 -3.22 -3.26 9.11
N VAL A 39 -3.15 -4.03 8.04
CA VAL A 39 -4.11 -4.02 6.93
C VAL A 39 -4.45 -5.45 6.52
N GLY A 40 -5.55 -5.62 5.81
CA GLY A 40 -5.97 -6.92 5.28
C GLY A 40 -6.81 -6.76 4.02
N GLU A 41 -7.03 -7.87 3.32
CA GLU A 41 -7.84 -7.89 2.11
C GLU A 41 -9.32 -8.05 2.43
N MET A 42 -10.17 -7.33 1.68
CA MET A 42 -11.62 -7.40 1.81
C MET A 42 -12.25 -8.14 0.63
N PRO A 43 -13.43 -8.73 0.80
CA PRO A 43 -14.10 -9.46 -0.29
C PRO A 43 -14.41 -8.61 -1.52
N ASN A 44 -14.55 -7.31 -1.34
CA ASN A 44 -14.87 -6.37 -2.42
C ASN A 44 -13.66 -5.97 -3.28
N GLY A 45 -12.50 -6.60 -3.07
CA GLY A 45 -11.29 -6.31 -3.85
C GLY A 45 -10.47 -5.13 -3.36
N TYR A 46 -10.88 -4.48 -2.28
CA TYR A 46 -10.14 -3.36 -1.69
C TYR A 46 -9.42 -3.77 -0.42
N LEU A 47 -8.43 -2.96 -0.06
CA LEU A 47 -7.68 -3.12 1.18
C LEU A 47 -8.46 -2.47 2.33
N GLY A 48 -8.39 -3.07 3.52
CA GLY A 48 -9.03 -2.52 4.71
C GLY A 48 -8.05 -2.26 5.84
N VAL A 49 -8.46 -1.39 6.76
CA VAL A 49 -7.71 -1.05 7.96
C VAL A 49 -8.01 -2.07 9.05
N VAL A 50 -6.98 -2.75 9.57
CA VAL A 50 -7.09 -3.62 10.74
C VAL A 50 -6.75 -2.85 12.01
N VAL A 51 -5.63 -2.14 11.99
CA VAL A 51 -5.19 -1.29 13.11
C VAL A 51 -5.40 0.17 12.73
N ASP A 52 -6.22 0.87 13.48
CA ASP A 52 -6.61 2.25 13.21
C ASP A 52 -5.48 3.21 13.60
N SER A 53 -4.82 3.76 12.60
CA SER A 53 -3.83 4.83 12.74
C SER A 53 -3.85 5.72 11.51
N ALA A 54 -3.37 6.95 11.63
CA ALA A 54 -3.28 7.88 10.51
C ALA A 54 -2.42 7.30 9.37
N GLU A 55 -1.30 6.68 9.71
CA GLU A 55 -0.40 6.06 8.75
C GLU A 55 -1.07 4.92 7.98
N THR A 56 -1.74 4.03 8.70
CA THR A 56 -2.47 2.90 8.09
C THR A 56 -3.60 3.38 7.19
N LYS A 57 -4.38 4.36 7.64
CA LYS A 57 -5.47 4.95 6.85
C LYS A 57 -4.96 5.58 5.56
N ASN A 58 -3.85 6.31 5.64
CA ASN A 58 -3.24 6.94 4.47
C ASN A 58 -2.76 5.90 3.46
N LEU A 59 -2.14 4.83 3.93
CA LEU A 59 -1.71 3.74 3.06
C LEU A 59 -2.91 3.08 2.37
N VAL A 60 -3.95 2.75 3.13
CA VAL A 60 -5.16 2.12 2.59
C VAL A 60 -5.83 3.01 1.55
N ALA A 61 -5.96 4.30 1.82
CA ALA A 61 -6.54 5.25 0.86
C ALA A 61 -5.73 5.29 -0.43
N SER A 62 -4.42 5.35 -0.34
CA SER A 62 -3.52 5.38 -1.50
C SER A 62 -3.63 4.10 -2.34
N VAL A 63 -3.59 2.95 -1.70
CA VAL A 63 -3.71 1.64 -2.37
C VAL A 63 -5.07 1.52 -3.06
N ASN A 64 -6.14 1.88 -2.37
CA ASN A 64 -7.50 1.75 -2.91
C ASN A 64 -7.77 2.71 -4.06
N THR A 65 -7.18 3.91 -4.04
CA THR A 65 -7.26 4.84 -5.18
C THR A 65 -6.65 4.21 -6.43
N LYS A 66 -5.49 3.59 -6.30
CA LYS A 66 -4.83 2.90 -7.42
C LYS A 66 -5.64 1.69 -7.89
N ARG A 67 -6.15 0.89 -6.96
CA ARG A 67 -6.97 -0.29 -7.29
C ARG A 67 -8.24 0.11 -8.02
N LYS A 68 -8.93 1.15 -7.55
CA LYS A 68 -10.15 1.65 -8.19
C LYS A 68 -9.89 2.03 -9.64
N SER A 69 -8.81 2.73 -9.91
CA SER A 69 -8.41 3.12 -11.27
C SER A 69 -8.17 1.89 -12.15
N ILE A 70 -7.47 0.90 -11.63
CA ILE A 70 -7.22 -0.38 -12.34
C ILE A 70 -8.54 -1.10 -12.62
N TYR A 71 -9.43 -1.18 -11.65
CA TYR A 71 -10.72 -1.88 -11.79
C TYR A 71 -11.62 -1.18 -12.81
N MET A 72 -11.64 0.14 -12.82
CA MET A 72 -12.39 0.92 -13.82
C MET A 72 -11.89 0.64 -15.24
N ASN A 73 -10.58 0.56 -15.42
CA ASN A 73 -9.98 0.23 -16.71
C ASN A 73 -10.33 -1.19 -17.14
N LEU A 74 -10.28 -2.14 -16.22
CA LEU A 74 -10.64 -3.53 -16.51
C LEU A 74 -12.11 -3.67 -16.88
N ALA A 75 -13.00 -2.99 -16.17
CA ALA A 75 -14.43 -3.00 -16.46
C ALA A 75 -14.71 -2.48 -17.86
N ARG A 76 -14.10 -1.35 -18.21
CA ARG A 76 -14.27 -0.72 -19.53
C ARG A 76 -13.71 -1.60 -20.64
N LYS A 77 -12.49 -2.08 -20.45
CA LYS A 77 -11.77 -2.89 -21.45
C LYS A 77 -12.47 -4.22 -21.74
N ASN A 78 -13.04 -4.85 -20.72
CA ASN A 78 -13.67 -6.15 -20.84
C ASN A 78 -15.20 -6.07 -20.97
N LYS A 79 -15.78 -4.88 -20.99
CA LYS A 79 -17.22 -4.63 -21.10
C LYS A 79 -18.01 -5.37 -20.02
N ILE A 80 -17.53 -5.32 -18.80
CA ILE A 80 -18.18 -5.88 -17.61
C ILE A 80 -18.38 -4.78 -16.57
N THR A 81 -19.20 -5.08 -15.56
CA THR A 81 -19.51 -4.10 -14.51
C THR A 81 -18.38 -3.97 -13.50
N MET A 82 -18.32 -2.83 -12.80
CA MET A 82 -17.42 -2.65 -11.67
C MET A 82 -17.65 -3.70 -10.59
N GLN A 83 -18.92 -4.06 -10.35
CA GLN A 83 -19.27 -5.09 -9.37
C GLN A 83 -18.66 -6.44 -9.71
N GLN A 84 -18.68 -6.81 -11.00
CA GLN A 84 -18.04 -8.05 -11.45
C GLN A 84 -16.53 -8.00 -11.29
N VAL A 85 -15.90 -6.87 -11.63
CA VAL A 85 -14.46 -6.70 -11.48
C VAL A 85 -14.03 -6.78 -10.01
N THR A 86 -14.72 -6.07 -9.14
CA THR A 86 -14.37 -6.02 -7.72
C THR A 86 -14.58 -7.36 -7.03
N ALA A 87 -15.60 -8.10 -7.40
CA ALA A 87 -15.83 -9.45 -6.90
C ALA A 87 -14.69 -10.41 -7.29
N LEU A 88 -14.28 -10.38 -8.55
CA LEU A 88 -13.14 -11.19 -9.02
C LEU A 88 -11.83 -10.76 -8.37
N ALA A 89 -11.63 -9.47 -8.21
CA ALA A 89 -10.43 -8.94 -7.55
C ALA A 89 -10.36 -9.39 -6.09
N GLY A 90 -11.48 -9.41 -5.39
CA GLY A 90 -11.57 -9.90 -4.02
C GLY A 90 -11.20 -11.38 -3.90
N GLU A 91 -11.71 -12.21 -4.79
CA GLU A 91 -11.37 -13.63 -4.83
C GLU A 91 -9.87 -13.85 -5.08
N LYS A 92 -9.30 -13.12 -6.04
CA LYS A 92 -7.88 -13.20 -6.36
C LYS A 92 -7.01 -12.71 -5.19
N ALA A 93 -7.41 -11.62 -4.55
CA ALA A 93 -6.67 -11.08 -3.41
C ALA A 93 -6.65 -12.08 -2.25
N PHE A 94 -7.76 -12.74 -1.99
CA PHE A 94 -7.84 -13.78 -0.97
C PHE A 94 -6.96 -14.98 -1.31
N ALA A 95 -7.00 -15.43 -2.56
CA ALA A 95 -6.19 -16.55 -3.01
C ALA A 95 -4.70 -16.27 -2.90
N LYS A 96 -4.28 -15.03 -3.17
CA LYS A 96 -2.88 -14.61 -3.11
C LYS A 96 -2.41 -14.24 -1.71
N THR A 97 -3.32 -14.04 -0.77
CA THR A 97 -2.96 -13.67 0.59
C THR A 97 -2.13 -14.77 1.24
N GLN A 98 -1.02 -14.37 1.84
CA GLN A 98 -0.12 -15.30 2.51
C GLN A 98 -0.72 -15.77 3.84
N SER A 99 -0.37 -16.98 4.22
CA SER A 99 -0.75 -17.55 5.51
C SER A 99 -0.32 -16.62 6.64
N GLY A 100 -1.23 -16.37 7.58
CA GLY A 100 -0.99 -15.47 8.71
C GLY A 100 -1.36 -14.00 8.45
N HIS A 101 -1.64 -13.61 7.23
CA HIS A 101 -2.13 -12.28 6.91
C HIS A 101 -3.64 -12.21 7.06
N PHE A 102 -4.16 -10.99 7.31
CA PHE A 102 -5.58 -10.80 7.55
C PHE A 102 -6.40 -10.75 6.27
N ILE A 103 -7.55 -11.40 6.34
CA ILE A 103 -8.64 -11.29 5.37
C ILE A 103 -9.94 -11.01 6.14
N LYS A 104 -10.86 -10.29 5.51
CA LYS A 104 -12.18 -10.05 6.08
C LYS A 104 -13.14 -11.16 5.63
N ASN A 105 -13.72 -11.86 6.59
CA ASN A 105 -14.66 -12.95 6.26
C ASN A 105 -16.05 -12.42 5.89
N ALA A 106 -16.95 -13.33 5.53
CA ALA A 106 -18.32 -12.97 5.13
C ALA A 106 -19.12 -12.31 6.26
N SER A 107 -18.74 -12.55 7.51
CA SER A 107 -19.37 -11.92 8.68
C SER A 107 -18.82 -10.53 8.98
N GLY A 108 -17.88 -10.04 8.18
CA GLY A 108 -17.28 -8.74 8.38
C GLY A 108 -16.18 -8.69 9.45
N GLN A 109 -15.64 -9.84 9.84
CA GLN A 109 -14.60 -9.95 10.84
C GLN A 109 -13.24 -10.17 10.20
N TRP A 110 -12.20 -9.60 10.82
CA TRP A 110 -10.82 -9.85 10.42
C TRP A 110 -10.35 -11.19 10.98
N VAL A 111 -9.90 -12.06 10.09
CA VAL A 111 -9.35 -13.37 10.45
C VAL A 111 -8.02 -13.59 9.74
N LYS A 112 -7.13 -14.35 10.35
CA LYS A 112 -5.87 -14.74 9.69
C LYS A 112 -6.10 -15.92 8.76
N LYS A 113 -5.55 -15.80 7.57
CA LYS A 113 -5.60 -16.88 6.60
C LYS A 113 -4.73 -18.06 7.00
#